data_69293355b27078f7691d747745658043
#
_entry.id   69293355b27078f7691d747745658043
#
_cell.length_a   1.000
_cell.length_b   1.000
_cell.length_c   1.000
_cell.angle_alpha   90.00
_cell.angle_beta   90.00
_cell.angle_gamma   90.00
#
_symmetry.space_group_name_H-M   'P 1'
#
loop_
_entity.id
_entity.type
_entity.pdbx_description
1 polymer ?
#
loop_
_entity_poly.entity_id
_entity_poly.type
_entity_poly.pdbx_seq_one_letter_code
_entity_poly.pdbx_strand_id
1 'polypeptide(L)'
;MPTPDATSGASDSRDLDAKSKPRKKRTLNPFRAIHRLWVHSLQFRSVTSAGIMMLIAFIAVGTSLSNQIATSLFENKKNQALEETSKGFETVQRVLDPISAREDSEVRRTVKHNLTVLDAGGDTQRRWVLVSLDQQSKKGFIPEQSSDNAPLDASVIPTDFKDTVRDSPGVFWEKTTLSEPGKSNGEPYPALIIGTSVSIPQNPNYGLFMVYDLSESESTITYINVVLSTGFTVLLILVLSIVWFVTRLVVRPITSTAITAEKLAAGDLNRRVNIRGKHQAARLGISFNKMADSLQDQITQLERLSTLQQRFVSD
;
A
#
# COMPACT_ATOMS: atom_id res chain seq x y z
N MET A 1 -78.16 -20.11 44.74
CA MET A 1 -79.36 -20.61 44.07
C MET A 1 -79.36 -19.96 42.70
N PRO A 2 -79.68 -20.64 41.61
CA PRO A 2 -79.23 -21.96 41.17
C PRO A 2 -78.59 -21.89 39.78
N THR A 3 -77.85 -22.90 39.43
CA THR A 3 -77.65 -23.47 38.12
C THR A 3 -78.91 -23.79 37.41
N PRO A 4 -79.10 -24.11 36.12
CA PRO A 4 -78.31 -25.13 35.41
C PRO A 4 -78.02 -24.85 33.92
N ASP A 5 -77.12 -25.62 33.40
CA ASP A 5 -77.25 -26.72 32.40
C ASP A 5 -77.20 -26.30 30.93
N ALA A 6 -76.42 -26.82 30.22
CA ALA A 6 -76.20 -28.08 29.55
C ALA A 6 -75.92 -27.91 28.04
N THR A 7 -75.06 -28.72 27.61
CA THR A 7 -74.98 -29.51 26.36
C THR A 7 -74.24 -28.94 25.12
N SER A 8 -73.22 -29.66 24.86
CA SER A 8 -73.00 -30.50 23.66
C SER A 8 -72.59 -29.80 22.34
N GLY A 9 -71.44 -30.19 21.81
CA GLY A 9 -71.06 -29.95 20.44
C GLY A 9 -69.58 -30.24 20.19
N ALA A 10 -69.27 -31.51 20.16
CA ALA A 10 -67.99 -31.95 19.64
C ALA A 10 -67.90 -31.70 18.12
N SER A 11 -66.84 -31.03 17.67
CA SER A 11 -66.40 -31.21 16.31
C SER A 11 -64.87 -31.07 16.25
N ASP A 12 -64.29 -32.18 16.01
CA ASP A 12 -63.00 -32.52 15.55
C ASP A 12 -62.54 -31.55 14.46
N SER A 13 -61.45 -30.80 14.68
CA SER A 13 -60.67 -30.16 13.62
C SER A 13 -59.18 -30.31 13.93
N ARG A 14 -58.64 -31.33 13.27
CA ARG A 14 -57.23 -31.67 13.26
C ARG A 14 -56.34 -30.48 12.88
N ASP A 15 -55.48 -30.16 13.81
CA ASP A 15 -54.29 -29.38 13.64
C ASP A 15 -53.47 -29.77 12.39
N LEU A 16 -53.32 -28.83 11.49
CA LEU A 16 -52.31 -28.81 10.47
C LEU A 16 -51.21 -27.83 10.91
N ASP A 17 -50.40 -28.30 11.84
CA ASP A 17 -49.18 -27.63 12.26
C ASP A 17 -48.12 -27.83 11.16
N ALA A 18 -48.20 -26.98 10.12
CA ALA A 18 -47.19 -26.86 9.10
C ALA A 18 -45.98 -26.11 9.67
N LYS A 19 -45.08 -26.80 10.37
CA LYS A 19 -43.74 -26.35 10.72
C LYS A 19 -43.01 -25.90 9.45
N SER A 20 -43.04 -24.61 9.17
CA SER A 20 -42.17 -23.99 8.20
C SER A 20 -40.71 -24.10 8.68
N LYS A 21 -39.98 -25.07 8.14
CA LYS A 21 -38.52 -25.20 8.35
C LYS A 21 -37.85 -23.90 7.87
N PRO A 22 -37.00 -23.25 8.70
CA PRO A 22 -36.25 -22.09 8.27
C PRO A 22 -35.34 -22.49 7.12
N ARG A 23 -35.52 -21.87 5.96
CA ARG A 23 -34.60 -21.94 4.85
C ARG A 23 -33.19 -21.49 5.32
N LYS A 24 -32.33 -22.44 5.61
CA LYS A 24 -30.90 -22.19 5.82
C LYS A 24 -30.40 -21.37 4.63
N LYS A 25 -30.11 -20.08 4.84
CA LYS A 25 -29.33 -19.26 3.92
C LYS A 25 -28.00 -19.98 3.74
N ARG A 26 -27.82 -20.66 2.60
CA ARG A 26 -26.54 -21.19 2.16
C ARG A 26 -25.61 -19.98 2.03
N THR A 27 -24.76 -19.78 3.02
CA THR A 27 -23.62 -18.89 2.87
C THR A 27 -22.76 -19.49 1.77
N LEU A 28 -22.88 -18.93 0.59
CA LEU A 28 -22.01 -19.25 -0.53
C LEU A 28 -20.59 -18.83 -0.09
N ASN A 29 -19.77 -19.80 0.27
CA ASN A 29 -18.35 -19.58 0.50
C ASN A 29 -17.74 -19.06 -0.81
N PRO A 30 -17.34 -17.79 -0.92
CA PRO A 30 -16.88 -17.20 -2.17
C PRO A 30 -15.65 -17.95 -2.73
N PHE A 31 -14.84 -18.54 -1.86
CA PHE A 31 -13.69 -19.36 -2.23
C PHE A 31 -14.06 -20.63 -3.02
N ARG A 32 -15.18 -21.29 -2.70
CA ARG A 32 -15.62 -22.47 -3.44
C ARG A 32 -16.20 -22.12 -4.81
N ALA A 33 -16.82 -20.97 -4.95
CA ALA A 33 -17.32 -20.47 -6.23
C ALA A 33 -16.13 -20.09 -7.14
N ILE A 34 -15.11 -19.40 -6.61
CA ILE A 34 -13.88 -19.04 -7.33
C ILE A 34 -13.13 -20.29 -7.76
N HIS A 35 -12.97 -21.29 -6.88
CA HIS A 35 -12.29 -22.57 -7.23
C HIS A 35 -13.01 -23.34 -8.33
N ARG A 36 -14.34 -23.37 -8.35
CA ARG A 36 -15.12 -24.00 -9.45
C ARG A 36 -14.92 -23.27 -10.77
N LEU A 37 -14.92 -21.95 -10.79
CA LEU A 37 -14.65 -21.15 -11.98
C LEU A 37 -13.21 -21.35 -12.48
N TRP A 38 -12.25 -21.53 -11.56
CA TRP A 38 -10.85 -21.75 -11.89
C TRP A 38 -10.58 -23.12 -12.57
N VAL A 39 -11.30 -24.17 -12.15
CA VAL A 39 -11.12 -25.53 -12.71
C VAL A 39 -11.85 -25.69 -14.06
N HIS A 40 -12.97 -25.01 -14.29
CA HIS A 40 -13.80 -25.23 -15.48
C HIS A 40 -13.62 -24.20 -16.61
N SER A 41 -12.84 -23.15 -16.42
CA SER A 41 -12.66 -22.12 -17.44
C SER A 41 -11.18 -21.79 -17.65
N LEU A 42 -10.63 -22.29 -18.78
CA LEU A 42 -9.28 -21.95 -19.23
C LEU A 42 -9.10 -20.42 -19.31
N GLN A 43 -10.16 -19.70 -19.70
CA GLN A 43 -10.20 -18.25 -19.79
C GLN A 43 -10.05 -17.57 -18.44
N PHE A 44 -10.77 -18.06 -17.41
CA PHE A 44 -10.68 -17.50 -16.06
C PHE A 44 -9.29 -17.75 -15.47
N ARG A 45 -8.70 -18.91 -15.73
CA ARG A 45 -7.35 -19.26 -15.26
C ARG A 45 -6.28 -18.35 -15.88
N SER A 46 -6.36 -18.04 -17.16
CA SER A 46 -5.39 -17.15 -17.84
C SER A 46 -5.51 -15.70 -17.35
N VAL A 47 -6.74 -15.19 -17.19
CA VAL A 47 -6.96 -13.81 -16.68
C VAL A 47 -6.51 -13.68 -15.24
N THR A 48 -6.85 -14.65 -14.38
CA THR A 48 -6.45 -14.61 -12.96
C THR A 48 -4.95 -14.81 -12.78
N SER A 49 -4.30 -15.72 -13.55
CA SER A 49 -2.85 -15.87 -13.44
C SER A 49 -2.10 -14.63 -13.91
N ALA A 50 -2.52 -14.01 -15.01
CA ALA A 50 -1.96 -12.74 -15.47
C ALA A 50 -2.17 -11.61 -14.44
N GLY A 51 -3.37 -11.52 -13.84
CA GLY A 51 -3.67 -10.54 -12.79
C GLY A 51 -2.83 -10.72 -11.54
N ILE A 52 -2.65 -11.96 -11.07
CA ILE A 52 -1.82 -12.27 -9.90
C ILE A 52 -0.35 -11.92 -10.20
N MET A 53 0.16 -12.32 -11.36
CA MET A 53 1.54 -12.05 -11.76
C MET A 53 1.82 -10.54 -11.85
N MET A 54 0.87 -9.78 -12.38
CA MET A 54 0.95 -8.33 -12.48
C MET A 54 0.85 -7.65 -11.11
N LEU A 55 -0.01 -8.16 -10.22
CA LEU A 55 -0.12 -7.67 -8.86
C LEU A 55 1.19 -7.87 -8.08
N ILE A 56 1.80 -9.05 -8.19
CA ILE A 56 3.10 -9.34 -7.58
C ILE A 56 4.17 -8.39 -8.14
N ALA A 57 4.21 -8.18 -9.45
CA ALA A 57 5.15 -7.25 -10.08
C ALA A 57 4.93 -5.80 -9.58
N PHE A 58 3.69 -5.34 -9.47
CA PHE A 58 3.38 -4.00 -8.96
C PHE A 58 3.74 -3.82 -7.49
N ILE A 59 3.50 -4.83 -6.65
CA ILE A 59 3.93 -4.80 -5.25
C ILE A 59 5.46 -4.72 -5.17
N ALA A 60 6.18 -5.56 -5.92
CA ALA A 60 7.63 -5.58 -5.92
C ALA A 60 8.23 -4.25 -6.39
N VAL A 61 7.75 -3.71 -7.51
CA VAL A 61 8.22 -2.42 -8.06
C VAL A 61 7.80 -1.27 -7.13
N GLY A 62 6.56 -1.26 -6.65
CA GLY A 62 6.03 -0.21 -5.79
C GLY A 62 6.78 -0.12 -4.46
N THR A 63 7.02 -1.25 -3.80
CA THR A 63 7.80 -1.29 -2.54
C THR A 63 9.25 -0.91 -2.76
N SER A 64 9.89 -1.38 -3.84
CA SER A 64 11.26 -1.02 -4.17
C SER A 64 11.40 0.49 -4.44
N LEU A 65 10.51 1.07 -5.23
CA LEU A 65 10.51 2.49 -5.56
C LEU A 65 10.22 3.35 -4.33
N SER A 66 9.22 2.99 -3.52
CA SER A 66 8.89 3.68 -2.27
C SER A 66 10.08 3.70 -1.30
N ASN A 67 10.73 2.55 -1.08
CA ASN A 67 11.90 2.47 -0.21
C ASN A 67 13.07 3.30 -0.75
N GLN A 68 13.32 3.28 -2.05
CA GLN A 68 14.39 4.06 -2.66
C GLN A 68 14.14 5.57 -2.52
N ILE A 69 12.92 6.03 -2.75
CA ILE A 69 12.55 7.44 -2.57
C ILE A 69 12.67 7.84 -1.11
N ALA A 70 12.15 7.04 -0.17
CA ALA A 70 12.20 7.31 1.26
C ALA A 70 13.66 7.42 1.74
N THR A 71 14.52 6.48 1.33
CA THR A 71 15.95 6.51 1.67
C THR A 71 16.64 7.74 1.07
N SER A 72 16.40 8.05 -0.19
CA SER A 72 16.98 9.22 -0.87
C SER A 72 16.58 10.54 -0.19
N LEU A 73 15.29 10.70 0.14
CA LEU A 73 14.80 11.89 0.83
C LEU A 73 15.44 12.04 2.22
N PHE A 74 15.51 10.95 2.98
CA PHE A 74 16.15 10.95 4.29
C PHE A 74 17.64 11.29 4.20
N GLU A 75 18.40 10.63 3.31
CA GLU A 75 19.82 10.88 3.15
C GLU A 75 20.10 12.33 2.72
N ASN A 76 19.31 12.88 1.80
CA ASN A 76 19.45 14.27 1.38
C ASN A 76 19.19 15.24 2.55
N LYS A 77 18.10 15.06 3.29
CA LYS A 77 17.79 15.89 4.49
C LYS A 77 18.87 15.74 5.56
N LYS A 78 19.31 14.52 5.84
CA LYS A 78 20.40 14.26 6.80
C LYS A 78 21.69 14.96 6.40
N ASN A 79 22.12 14.82 5.14
CA ASN A 79 23.36 15.43 4.67
C ASN A 79 23.27 16.97 4.70
N GLN A 80 22.15 17.54 4.28
CA GLN A 80 21.88 18.96 4.40
C GLN A 80 21.93 19.43 5.86
N ALA A 81 21.22 18.73 6.77
CA ALA A 81 21.18 19.05 8.18
C ALA A 81 22.57 18.95 8.84
N LEU A 82 23.36 17.93 8.49
CA LEU A 82 24.75 17.78 8.97
C LEU A 82 25.63 18.94 8.51
N GLU A 83 25.55 19.34 7.24
CA GLU A 83 26.35 20.44 6.70
C GLU A 83 25.99 21.76 7.36
N GLU A 84 24.69 22.07 7.47
CA GLU A 84 24.19 23.28 8.14
C GLU A 84 24.59 23.32 9.63
N THR A 85 24.41 22.17 10.31
CA THR A 85 24.74 22.03 11.74
C THR A 85 26.24 22.17 11.99
N SER A 86 27.08 21.52 11.17
CA SER A 86 28.53 21.63 11.32
C SER A 86 29.02 23.07 11.18
N LYS A 87 28.51 23.81 10.21
CA LYS A 87 28.82 25.25 10.04
C LYS A 87 28.34 26.08 11.24
N GLY A 88 27.15 25.75 11.76
CA GLY A 88 26.59 26.37 12.95
C GLY A 88 27.47 26.12 14.18
N PHE A 89 27.88 24.88 14.40
CA PHE A 89 28.72 24.47 15.51
C PHE A 89 30.12 25.15 15.49
N GLU A 90 30.77 25.15 14.31
CA GLU A 90 32.04 25.86 14.14
C GLU A 90 31.91 27.35 14.42
N THR A 91 30.81 27.96 14.01
CA THR A 91 30.56 29.39 14.28
C THR A 91 30.40 29.65 15.78
N VAL A 92 29.60 28.80 16.43
CA VAL A 92 29.38 28.89 17.89
C VAL A 92 30.70 28.69 18.63
N GLN A 93 31.47 27.64 18.31
CA GLN A 93 32.74 27.35 18.97
C GLN A 93 33.75 28.50 18.78
N ARG A 94 33.88 29.05 17.57
CA ARG A 94 34.79 30.17 17.28
C ARG A 94 34.46 31.43 18.08
N VAL A 95 33.19 31.65 18.40
CA VAL A 95 32.75 32.79 19.19
C VAL A 95 32.89 32.51 20.70
N LEU A 96 32.80 31.25 21.11
CA LEU A 96 32.98 30.87 22.52
C LEU A 96 34.44 30.79 22.96
N ASP A 97 35.36 30.41 22.07
CA ASP A 97 36.79 30.24 22.34
C ASP A 97 37.46 31.50 22.98
N PRO A 98 37.21 32.74 22.50
CA PRO A 98 37.87 33.93 23.04
C PRO A 98 37.26 34.44 24.37
N ILE A 99 36.20 33.81 24.91
CA ILE A 99 35.52 34.30 26.12
C ILE A 99 36.30 34.02 27.44
N SER A 100 37.50 33.47 27.37
CA SER A 100 38.24 32.81 28.45
C SER A 100 38.60 33.65 29.68
N ALA A 101 38.19 34.92 29.80
CA ALA A 101 38.65 35.79 30.91
C ALA A 101 37.58 36.76 31.48
N ARG A 102 36.27 36.44 31.36
CA ARG A 102 35.20 37.36 31.76
C ARG A 102 34.41 36.87 32.99
N GLU A 103 33.76 37.82 33.69
CA GLU A 103 32.80 37.48 34.77
C GLU A 103 31.67 36.57 34.29
N ASP A 104 31.21 35.67 35.16
CA ASP A 104 30.18 34.68 34.94
C ASP A 104 28.89 35.24 34.29
N SER A 105 28.51 36.45 34.67
CA SER A 105 27.33 37.15 34.17
C SER A 105 27.47 37.57 32.70
N GLU A 106 28.69 37.94 32.30
CA GLU A 106 29.01 38.38 30.95
C GLU A 106 29.11 37.18 30.01
N VAL A 107 29.68 36.07 30.48
CA VAL A 107 29.74 34.79 29.76
C VAL A 107 28.31 34.29 29.40
N ARG A 108 27.41 34.30 30.39
CA ARG A 108 26.00 33.86 30.15
C ARG A 108 25.29 34.72 29.11
N ARG A 109 25.44 36.04 29.18
CA ARG A 109 24.84 36.98 28.22
C ARG A 109 25.41 36.78 26.82
N THR A 110 26.73 36.63 26.73
CA THR A 110 27.43 36.44 25.45
C THR A 110 27.07 35.12 24.81
N VAL A 111 27.00 34.03 25.57
CA VAL A 111 26.56 32.72 25.07
C VAL A 111 25.14 32.81 24.55
N LYS A 112 24.20 33.39 25.31
CA LYS A 112 22.82 33.54 24.86
C LYS A 112 22.73 34.36 23.57
N HIS A 113 23.41 35.50 23.48
CA HIS A 113 23.40 36.35 22.29
C HIS A 113 23.98 35.67 21.07
N ASN A 114 25.03 34.89 21.23
CA ASN A 114 25.68 34.21 20.10
C ASN A 114 24.93 32.97 19.63
N LEU A 115 24.21 32.30 20.50
CA LEU A 115 23.34 31.18 20.11
C LEU A 115 22.13 31.62 19.30
N THR A 116 21.68 32.89 19.44
CA THR A 116 20.59 33.41 18.57
C THR A 116 20.96 33.46 17.10
N VAL A 117 22.27 33.40 16.74
CA VAL A 117 22.71 33.21 15.33
C VAL A 117 22.21 31.89 14.77
N LEU A 118 22.01 30.88 15.59
CA LEU A 118 21.44 29.60 15.18
C LEU A 118 19.98 29.74 14.83
N ASP A 119 19.24 30.71 15.35
CA ASP A 119 17.82 30.96 14.98
C ASP A 119 17.71 31.68 13.62
N ALA A 120 18.77 32.38 13.19
CA ALA A 120 18.78 33.19 11.98
C ALA A 120 18.76 32.37 10.66
N GLY A 121 18.87 31.04 10.72
CA GLY A 121 18.93 30.13 9.55
C GLY A 121 17.60 29.88 8.86
N GLY A 122 16.49 30.50 9.27
CA GLY A 122 15.25 30.60 8.48
C GLY A 122 14.40 29.33 8.34
N ASP A 123 14.85 28.16 8.72
CA ASP A 123 14.03 26.94 8.69
C ASP A 123 13.26 26.77 9.99
N THR A 124 11.95 26.95 9.96
CA THR A 124 11.04 26.78 11.11
C THR A 124 11.03 25.35 11.66
N GLN A 125 11.61 24.42 10.94
CA GLN A 125 11.71 23.01 11.33
C GLN A 125 12.96 22.71 12.16
N ARG A 126 13.92 23.66 12.25
CA ARG A 126 15.16 23.52 13.01
C ARG A 126 15.01 24.14 14.39
N ARG A 127 15.29 23.36 15.43
CA ARG A 127 15.32 23.82 16.82
C ARG A 127 16.61 23.38 17.47
N TRP A 128 17.11 24.15 18.41
CA TRP A 128 18.33 23.81 19.12
C TRP A 128 18.14 23.90 20.65
N VAL A 129 18.94 23.12 21.36
CA VAL A 129 19.05 23.19 22.80
C VAL A 129 20.49 22.99 23.24
N LEU A 130 20.93 23.86 24.17
CA LEU A 130 22.21 23.74 24.85
C LEU A 130 21.96 23.25 26.26
N VAL A 131 22.59 22.16 26.66
CA VAL A 131 22.39 21.52 27.96
C VAL A 131 23.71 21.08 28.55
N SER A 132 23.84 21.14 29.90
CA SER A 132 24.98 20.56 30.60
C SER A 132 24.93 19.03 30.50
N LEU A 133 26.04 18.44 30.10
CA LEU A 133 26.21 16.96 30.01
C LEU A 133 26.72 16.39 31.36
N ASP A 134 26.99 17.23 32.34
CA ASP A 134 27.45 16.82 33.67
C ASP A 134 26.27 16.30 34.50
N GLN A 135 26.26 15.02 34.81
CA GLN A 135 25.23 14.38 35.61
C GLN A 135 25.21 14.79 37.07
N GLN A 136 26.33 15.30 37.60
CA GLN A 136 26.44 15.70 39.01
C GLN A 136 25.96 17.11 39.28
N SER A 137 25.90 17.96 38.25
CA SER A 137 25.48 19.35 38.36
C SER A 137 24.13 19.57 37.69
N LYS A 138 23.04 19.34 38.42
CA LYS A 138 21.67 19.64 37.90
C LYS A 138 21.46 21.11 37.53
N LYS A 139 22.40 22.01 37.92
CA LYS A 139 22.47 23.41 37.49
C LYS A 139 23.87 23.66 36.98
N GLY A 140 24.07 23.42 35.66
CA GLY A 140 25.30 23.88 35.01
C GLY A 140 25.54 25.37 35.20
N PHE A 141 26.76 25.82 35.00
CA PHE A 141 27.17 27.24 35.08
C PHE A 141 26.28 28.14 34.18
N ILE A 142 25.90 27.62 33.00
CA ILE A 142 24.92 28.24 32.12
C ILE A 142 23.63 27.43 32.22
N PRO A 143 22.48 28.08 32.52
CA PRO A 143 21.20 27.37 32.46
C PRO A 143 20.90 26.88 31.05
N GLU A 144 20.06 25.88 30.95
CA GLU A 144 19.55 25.38 29.68
C GLU A 144 19.07 26.53 28.78
N GLN A 145 19.55 26.53 27.54
CA GLN A 145 19.17 27.50 26.51
C GLN A 145 18.57 26.75 25.35
N SER A 146 17.51 27.29 24.77
CA SER A 146 16.88 26.72 23.59
C SER A 146 16.52 27.81 22.58
N SER A 147 16.14 27.42 21.40
CA SER A 147 15.69 28.34 20.34
C SER A 147 14.53 29.22 20.83
N ASP A 148 14.60 30.50 20.51
CA ASP A 148 13.61 31.49 20.97
C ASP A 148 12.25 31.31 20.26
N ASN A 149 12.25 30.91 19.00
CA ASN A 149 11.03 30.77 18.20
C ASN A 149 10.23 29.49 18.49
N ALA A 150 10.89 28.42 18.95
CA ALA A 150 10.27 27.16 19.30
C ALA A 150 11.09 26.46 20.39
N PRO A 151 10.86 26.82 21.66
CA PRO A 151 11.62 26.28 22.77
C PRO A 151 11.59 24.75 22.79
N LEU A 152 12.75 24.14 22.96
CA LEU A 152 12.92 22.72 23.08
C LEU A 152 13.39 22.38 24.50
N ASP A 153 12.67 21.47 25.15
CA ASP A 153 13.07 20.97 26.47
C ASP A 153 14.17 19.91 26.31
N ALA A 154 15.25 20.02 27.05
CA ALA A 154 16.34 19.06 27.01
C ALA A 154 15.92 17.62 27.40
N SER A 155 14.80 17.45 28.10
CA SER A 155 14.27 16.14 28.48
C SER A 155 13.85 15.33 27.28
N VAL A 156 13.57 16.00 26.16
CA VAL A 156 13.17 15.36 24.88
C VAL A 156 14.34 14.62 24.21
N ILE A 157 15.61 15.05 24.50
CA ILE A 157 16.80 14.40 23.95
C ILE A 157 17.08 13.10 24.71
N PRO A 158 17.20 11.95 24.02
CA PRO A 158 17.49 10.67 24.65
C PRO A 158 18.76 10.69 25.48
N THR A 159 18.73 10.07 26.66
CA THR A 159 19.87 10.05 27.60
C THR A 159 21.09 9.36 26.98
N ASP A 160 20.87 8.24 26.28
CA ASP A 160 21.93 7.48 25.61
C ASP A 160 22.64 8.32 24.53
N PHE A 161 21.89 9.19 23.84
CA PHE A 161 22.47 10.10 22.86
C PHE A 161 23.30 11.22 23.53
N LYS A 162 22.83 11.77 24.66
CA LYS A 162 23.61 12.72 25.48
C LYS A 162 24.91 12.10 25.96
N ASP A 163 24.88 10.85 26.41
CA ASP A 163 26.06 10.13 26.88
C ASP A 163 27.05 9.90 25.71
N THR A 164 26.56 9.55 24.51
CA THR A 164 27.39 9.42 23.30
C THR A 164 28.15 10.73 22.99
N VAL A 165 27.43 11.85 23.01
CA VAL A 165 27.98 13.19 22.75
C VAL A 165 28.98 13.61 23.83
N ARG A 166 28.75 13.23 25.11
CA ARG A 166 29.68 13.50 26.20
C ARG A 166 30.97 12.74 26.10
N ASP A 167 30.91 11.46 25.79
CA ASP A 167 32.01 10.51 25.89
C ASP A 167 32.95 10.53 24.65
N SER A 168 32.53 11.18 23.58
CA SER A 168 33.29 11.20 22.32
C SER A 168 33.29 12.60 21.69
N PRO A 169 34.44 13.11 21.22
CA PRO A 169 34.48 14.34 20.43
C PRO A 169 33.96 14.09 19.02
N GLY A 170 33.16 15.02 18.51
CA GLY A 170 32.66 14.95 17.13
C GLY A 170 31.21 15.35 17.01
N VAL A 171 30.69 15.25 15.79
CA VAL A 171 29.28 15.48 15.47
C VAL A 171 28.60 14.14 15.32
N PHE A 172 27.61 13.88 16.11
CA PHE A 172 26.80 12.65 16.10
C PHE A 172 25.40 12.96 15.64
N TRP A 173 24.72 11.96 15.08
CA TRP A 173 23.33 12.08 14.68
C TRP A 173 22.55 10.80 15.00
N GLU A 174 21.27 10.97 15.27
CA GLU A 174 20.35 9.88 15.54
C GLU A 174 18.98 10.19 14.96
N LYS A 175 18.37 9.21 14.29
CA LYS A 175 16.95 9.29 13.90
C LYS A 175 16.12 8.67 15.02
N THR A 176 15.22 9.44 15.60
CA THR A 176 14.38 9.01 16.70
C THR A 176 12.96 9.53 16.55
N THR A 177 12.08 9.10 17.45
CA THR A 177 10.71 9.60 17.55
C THR A 177 10.60 10.41 18.84
N LEU A 178 10.22 11.67 18.72
CA LEU A 178 10.07 12.58 19.85
C LEU A 178 8.61 12.80 20.16
N SER A 179 8.31 12.99 21.47
CA SER A 179 7.00 13.42 21.95
C SER A 179 7.17 14.68 22.77
N GLU A 180 6.47 15.75 22.41
CA GLU A 180 6.51 17.01 23.10
C GLU A 180 5.12 17.44 23.57
N PRO A 181 4.96 17.80 24.83
CA PRO A 181 3.72 18.41 25.30
C PRO A 181 3.48 19.72 24.54
N GLY A 182 2.36 19.84 23.85
CA GLY A 182 1.98 21.06 23.11
C GLY A 182 2.31 21.06 21.61
N LYS A 183 3.10 20.11 21.12
CA LYS A 183 3.28 19.88 19.69
C LYS A 183 2.48 18.65 19.26
N SER A 184 1.76 18.72 18.13
CA SER A 184 0.93 17.63 17.59
C SER A 184 -0.02 16.98 18.62
N ASN A 185 -0.54 17.74 19.59
CA ASN A 185 -1.35 17.22 20.71
C ASN A 185 -0.64 16.13 21.55
N GLY A 186 0.70 16.13 21.59
CA GLY A 186 1.50 15.10 22.27
C GLY A 186 1.71 13.82 21.45
N GLU A 187 1.28 13.78 20.19
CA GLU A 187 1.57 12.66 19.30
C GLU A 187 3.06 12.59 18.97
N PRO A 188 3.65 11.37 18.98
CA PRO A 188 5.04 11.19 18.63
C PRO A 188 5.27 11.53 17.14
N TYR A 189 6.35 12.25 16.87
CA TYR A 189 6.74 12.64 15.53
C TYR A 189 8.19 12.23 15.24
N PRO A 190 8.54 11.90 13.99
CA PRO A 190 9.89 11.54 13.61
C PRO A 190 10.80 12.76 13.61
N ALA A 191 11.99 12.62 14.16
CA ALA A 191 12.98 13.68 14.24
C ALA A 191 14.40 13.15 13.97
N LEU A 192 15.24 14.03 13.42
CA LEU A 192 16.68 13.86 13.32
C LEU A 192 17.34 14.76 14.39
N ILE A 193 18.07 14.16 15.31
CA ILE A 193 18.85 14.88 16.31
C ILE A 193 20.31 14.86 15.85
N ILE A 194 20.96 16.03 15.87
CA ILE A 194 22.38 16.18 15.62
C ILE A 194 22.99 16.86 16.84
N GLY A 195 24.00 16.27 17.42
CA GLY A 195 24.62 16.76 18.65
C GLY A 195 26.14 16.79 18.58
N THR A 196 26.72 17.75 19.29
CA THR A 196 28.17 17.85 19.51
C THR A 196 28.45 18.35 20.92
N SER A 197 29.62 17.96 21.43
CA SER A 197 30.14 18.56 22.67
C SER A 197 30.70 19.95 22.40
N VAL A 198 30.37 20.93 23.24
CA VAL A 198 30.82 22.31 23.16
C VAL A 198 31.59 22.64 24.44
N SER A 199 32.81 23.14 24.27
CA SER A 199 33.62 23.59 25.38
C SER A 199 33.33 25.05 25.69
N ILE A 200 32.86 25.30 26.90
CA ILE A 200 32.68 26.67 27.41
C ILE A 200 33.75 26.92 28.47
N PRO A 201 34.39 28.12 28.47
CA PRO A 201 35.36 28.43 29.48
C PRO A 201 34.78 28.21 30.90
N GLN A 202 35.55 27.53 31.76
CA GLN A 202 35.24 27.13 33.14
C GLN A 202 34.34 25.87 33.26
N ASN A 203 33.64 25.41 32.23
CA ASN A 203 32.94 24.14 32.24
C ASN A 203 32.88 23.53 30.81
N PRO A 204 33.71 22.53 30.51
CA PRO A 204 33.87 22.00 29.14
C PRO A 204 32.73 21.06 28.70
N ASN A 205 31.80 20.70 29.57
CA ASN A 205 30.89 19.61 29.35
C ASN A 205 29.45 20.08 28.99
N TYR A 206 29.32 20.84 27.93
CA TYR A 206 28.02 21.16 27.37
C TYR A 206 27.76 20.40 26.05
N GLY A 207 26.52 19.99 25.83
CA GLY A 207 26.04 19.45 24.57
C GLY A 207 25.17 20.48 23.85
N LEU A 208 25.47 20.73 22.60
CA LEU A 208 24.62 21.50 21.71
C LEU A 208 23.93 20.52 20.78
N PHE A 209 22.62 20.49 20.88
CA PHE A 209 21.78 19.58 20.09
C PHE A 209 20.91 20.39 19.13
N MET A 210 20.86 19.95 17.87
CA MET A 210 19.92 20.45 16.90
C MET A 210 18.91 19.36 16.55
N VAL A 211 17.64 19.72 16.52
CA VAL A 211 16.51 18.82 16.25
C VAL A 211 15.81 19.30 14.99
N TYR A 212 15.73 18.42 14.01
CA TYR A 212 15.03 18.62 12.76
C TYR A 212 13.76 17.76 12.74
N ASP A 213 12.61 18.39 12.52
CA ASP A 213 11.35 17.70 12.36
C ASP A 213 11.26 17.05 10.97
N LEU A 214 10.99 15.76 10.93
CA LEU A 214 10.85 15.00 9.69
C LEU A 214 9.39 14.72 9.26
N SER A 215 8.40 15.27 9.98
CA SER A 215 6.98 15.04 9.72
C SER A 215 6.57 15.43 8.32
N GLU A 216 7.09 16.53 7.78
CA GLU A 216 6.82 16.98 6.42
C GLU A 216 7.40 16.00 5.38
N SER A 217 8.58 15.45 5.65
CA SER A 217 9.19 14.43 4.79
C SER A 217 8.37 13.14 4.79
N GLU A 218 7.86 12.71 5.93
CA GLU A 218 6.97 11.53 6.02
C GLU A 218 5.62 11.75 5.34
N SER A 219 5.04 12.94 5.47
CA SER A 219 3.80 13.29 4.77
C SER A 219 3.99 13.26 3.24
N THR A 220 5.13 13.73 2.76
CA THR A 220 5.51 13.68 1.35
C THR A 220 5.65 12.23 0.85
N ILE A 221 6.30 11.36 1.62
CA ILE A 221 6.42 9.93 1.30
C ILE A 221 5.03 9.28 1.25
N THR A 222 4.18 9.59 2.21
CA THR A 222 2.79 9.08 2.25
C THR A 222 2.01 9.52 1.02
N TYR A 223 2.11 10.79 0.63
CA TYR A 223 1.47 11.30 -0.59
C TYR A 223 1.97 10.58 -1.84
N ILE A 224 3.28 10.40 -1.98
CA ILE A 224 3.88 9.65 -3.10
C ILE A 224 3.35 8.22 -3.14
N ASN A 225 3.26 7.54 -2.00
CA ASN A 225 2.74 6.18 -1.91
C ASN A 225 1.27 6.09 -2.32
N VAL A 226 0.44 7.06 -1.96
CA VAL A 226 -0.97 7.14 -2.38
C VAL A 226 -1.07 7.32 -3.90
N VAL A 227 -0.27 8.23 -4.47
CA VAL A 227 -0.25 8.47 -5.93
C VAL A 227 0.20 7.22 -6.68
N LEU A 228 1.29 6.56 -6.24
CA LEU A 228 1.78 5.32 -6.83
C LEU A 228 0.74 4.19 -6.74
N SER A 229 0.16 3.98 -5.57
CA SER A 229 -0.86 2.94 -5.37
C SER A 229 -2.10 3.16 -6.24
N THR A 230 -2.54 4.41 -6.36
CA THR A 230 -3.65 4.78 -7.22
C THR A 230 -3.31 4.54 -8.69
N GLY A 231 -2.13 4.97 -9.14
CA GLY A 231 -1.66 4.75 -10.50
C GLY A 231 -1.56 3.27 -10.86
N PHE A 232 -0.98 2.46 -9.98
CA PHE A 232 -0.90 1.00 -10.18
C PHE A 232 -2.27 0.33 -10.18
N THR A 233 -3.21 0.79 -9.34
CA THR A 233 -4.57 0.27 -9.32
C THR A 233 -5.30 0.55 -10.64
N VAL A 234 -5.21 1.77 -11.15
CA VAL A 234 -5.79 2.15 -12.45
C VAL A 234 -5.19 1.32 -13.58
N LEU A 235 -3.85 1.18 -13.59
CA LEU A 235 -3.16 0.39 -14.60
C LEU A 235 -3.54 -1.10 -14.54
N LEU A 236 -3.68 -1.67 -13.34
CA LEU A 236 -4.13 -3.05 -13.15
C LEU A 236 -5.54 -3.25 -13.73
N ILE A 237 -6.48 -2.36 -13.42
CA ILE A 237 -7.85 -2.40 -13.95
C ILE A 237 -7.84 -2.31 -15.48
N LEU A 238 -7.03 -1.41 -16.03
CA LEU A 238 -6.90 -1.23 -17.47
C LEU A 238 -6.42 -2.52 -18.16
N VAL A 239 -5.34 -3.11 -17.65
CA VAL A 239 -4.79 -4.35 -18.22
C VAL A 239 -5.76 -5.51 -18.09
N LEU A 240 -6.38 -5.69 -16.92
CA LEU A 240 -7.40 -6.75 -16.75
C LEU A 240 -8.58 -6.54 -17.68
N SER A 241 -9.00 -5.30 -17.92
CA SER A 241 -10.04 -4.95 -18.89
C SER A 241 -9.65 -5.35 -20.32
N ILE A 242 -8.41 -5.05 -20.73
CA ILE A 242 -7.88 -5.43 -22.05
C ILE A 242 -7.83 -6.96 -22.20
N VAL A 243 -7.29 -7.66 -21.19
CA VAL A 243 -7.22 -9.13 -21.21
C VAL A 243 -8.61 -9.75 -21.29
N TRP A 244 -9.56 -9.23 -20.51
CA TRP A 244 -10.95 -9.67 -20.56
C TRP A 244 -11.59 -9.43 -21.93
N PHE A 245 -11.37 -8.25 -22.52
CA PHE A 245 -11.88 -7.87 -23.82
C PHE A 245 -11.32 -8.77 -24.93
N VAL A 246 -10.00 -8.97 -24.97
CA VAL A 246 -9.33 -9.85 -25.95
C VAL A 246 -9.82 -11.29 -25.80
N THR A 247 -9.92 -11.78 -24.57
CA THR A 247 -10.42 -13.13 -24.29
C THR A 247 -11.84 -13.32 -24.82
N ARG A 248 -12.70 -12.33 -24.62
CA ARG A 248 -14.08 -12.36 -25.09
C ARG A 248 -14.20 -12.29 -26.62
N LEU A 249 -13.34 -11.48 -27.24
CA LEU A 249 -13.42 -11.21 -28.68
C LEU A 249 -12.77 -12.31 -29.53
N VAL A 250 -11.67 -12.88 -29.03
CA VAL A 250 -10.85 -13.82 -29.82
C VAL A 250 -10.98 -15.25 -29.31
N VAL A 251 -10.77 -15.49 -28.05
CA VAL A 251 -10.66 -16.86 -27.52
C VAL A 251 -12.01 -17.59 -27.51
N ARG A 252 -13.10 -16.91 -27.13
CA ARG A 252 -14.43 -17.55 -27.09
C ARG A 252 -14.93 -18.08 -28.46
N PRO A 253 -14.86 -17.31 -29.55
CA PRO A 253 -15.24 -17.81 -30.84
C PRO A 253 -14.42 -19.02 -31.31
N ILE A 254 -13.09 -18.98 -31.08
CA ILE A 254 -12.20 -20.08 -31.47
C ILE A 254 -12.57 -21.37 -30.73
N THR A 255 -12.75 -21.27 -29.40
CA THR A 255 -13.15 -22.44 -28.59
C THR A 255 -14.52 -22.96 -28.97
N SER A 256 -15.48 -22.10 -29.29
CA SER A 256 -16.81 -22.50 -29.78
C SER A 256 -16.73 -23.24 -31.09
N THR A 257 -15.90 -22.79 -32.04
CA THR A 257 -15.69 -23.46 -33.32
C THR A 257 -15.05 -24.83 -33.12
N ALA A 258 -14.05 -24.95 -32.25
CA ALA A 258 -13.39 -26.23 -31.96
C ALA A 258 -14.36 -27.26 -31.36
N ILE A 259 -15.18 -26.88 -30.38
CA ILE A 259 -16.20 -27.76 -29.77
C ILE A 259 -17.25 -28.18 -30.80
N THR A 260 -17.64 -27.27 -31.71
CA THR A 260 -18.62 -27.61 -32.79
C THR A 260 -18.00 -28.55 -33.80
N ALA A 261 -16.70 -28.38 -34.11
CA ALA A 261 -15.97 -29.30 -34.98
C ALA A 261 -15.88 -30.73 -34.41
N GLU A 262 -15.61 -30.83 -33.10
CA GLU A 262 -15.58 -32.13 -32.41
C GLU A 262 -16.95 -32.85 -32.47
N LYS A 263 -18.04 -32.10 -32.25
CA LYS A 263 -19.40 -32.67 -32.38
C LYS A 263 -19.75 -33.08 -33.79
N LEU A 264 -19.33 -32.29 -34.78
CA LEU A 264 -19.52 -32.64 -36.20
C LEU A 264 -18.77 -33.93 -36.54
N ALA A 265 -17.53 -34.09 -36.08
CA ALA A 265 -16.74 -35.30 -36.26
C ALA A 265 -17.35 -36.53 -35.54
N ALA A 266 -18.06 -36.32 -34.46
CA ALA A 266 -18.81 -37.36 -33.73
C ALA A 266 -20.16 -37.73 -34.38
N GLY A 267 -20.48 -37.13 -35.56
CA GLY A 267 -21.69 -37.47 -36.35
C GLY A 267 -22.89 -36.53 -36.15
N ASP A 268 -22.79 -35.49 -35.30
CA ASP A 268 -23.87 -34.48 -35.15
C ASP A 268 -23.77 -33.43 -36.27
N LEU A 269 -24.21 -33.83 -37.47
CA LEU A 269 -24.09 -33.06 -38.74
C LEU A 269 -24.97 -31.78 -38.74
N ASN A 270 -25.92 -31.66 -37.81
CA ASN A 270 -26.82 -30.50 -37.73
C ASN A 270 -26.27 -29.34 -36.91
N ARG A 271 -25.15 -29.53 -36.26
CA ARG A 271 -24.52 -28.48 -35.46
C ARG A 271 -23.87 -27.41 -36.31
N ARG A 272 -24.12 -26.14 -35.92
CA ARG A 272 -23.51 -24.96 -36.56
C ARG A 272 -22.94 -24.05 -35.51
N VAL A 273 -21.89 -23.34 -35.87
CA VAL A 273 -21.28 -22.31 -35.03
C VAL A 273 -22.16 -21.07 -35.04
N ASN A 274 -22.47 -20.53 -33.83
CA ASN A 274 -23.22 -19.29 -33.72
C ASN A 274 -22.32 -18.09 -34.06
N ILE A 275 -22.55 -17.47 -35.19
CA ILE A 275 -21.78 -16.37 -35.75
C ILE A 275 -22.30 -15.07 -35.17
N ARG A 276 -21.43 -14.32 -34.42
CA ARG A 276 -21.74 -13.02 -33.92
C ARG A 276 -20.69 -11.99 -34.37
N GLY A 277 -21.14 -10.91 -35.01
CA GLY A 277 -20.26 -9.80 -35.43
C GLY A 277 -19.71 -9.96 -36.85
N LYS A 278 -18.89 -8.98 -37.30
CA LYS A 278 -18.29 -8.91 -38.65
C LYS A 278 -16.77 -9.02 -38.63
N HIS A 279 -16.17 -9.41 -37.51
CA HIS A 279 -14.72 -9.51 -37.35
C HIS A 279 -14.15 -10.84 -37.84
N GLN A 280 -12.84 -10.97 -37.92
CA GLN A 280 -12.13 -12.13 -38.49
C GLN A 280 -12.56 -13.47 -37.89
N ALA A 281 -12.85 -13.53 -36.60
CA ALA A 281 -13.36 -14.74 -35.96
C ALA A 281 -14.77 -15.14 -36.45
N ALA A 282 -15.60 -14.18 -36.86
CA ALA A 282 -16.89 -14.44 -37.46
C ALA A 282 -16.73 -15.08 -38.87
N ARG A 283 -15.72 -14.62 -39.62
CA ARG A 283 -15.41 -15.23 -40.94
C ARG A 283 -15.00 -16.69 -40.82
N LEU A 284 -14.24 -17.04 -39.77
CA LEU A 284 -13.91 -18.44 -39.47
C LEU A 284 -15.18 -19.28 -39.24
N GLY A 285 -16.13 -18.79 -38.46
CA GLY A 285 -17.41 -19.44 -38.19
C GLY A 285 -18.24 -19.63 -39.49
N ILE A 286 -18.25 -18.63 -40.40
CA ILE A 286 -18.94 -18.71 -41.68
C ILE A 286 -18.31 -19.81 -42.55
N SER A 287 -16.99 -19.82 -42.68
CA SER A 287 -16.28 -20.84 -43.47
C SER A 287 -16.47 -22.22 -42.90
N PHE A 288 -16.47 -22.35 -41.57
CA PHE A 288 -16.76 -23.63 -40.90
C PHE A 288 -18.17 -24.13 -41.18
N ASN A 289 -19.19 -23.26 -41.06
CA ASN A 289 -20.59 -23.67 -41.37
C ASN A 289 -20.76 -24.07 -42.82
N LYS A 290 -20.13 -23.37 -43.76
CA LYS A 290 -20.14 -23.76 -45.20
C LYS A 290 -19.50 -25.12 -45.43
N MET A 291 -18.41 -25.44 -44.75
CA MET A 291 -17.78 -26.76 -44.80
C MET A 291 -18.72 -27.84 -44.23
N ALA A 292 -19.38 -27.56 -43.10
CA ALA A 292 -20.34 -28.47 -42.48
C ALA A 292 -21.56 -28.74 -43.38
N ASP A 293 -22.07 -27.73 -44.11
CA ASP A 293 -23.15 -27.88 -45.09
C ASP A 293 -22.72 -28.79 -46.22
N SER A 294 -21.52 -28.58 -46.79
CA SER A 294 -20.99 -29.42 -47.89
C SER A 294 -20.79 -30.88 -47.47
N LEU A 295 -20.31 -31.13 -46.23
CA LEU A 295 -20.18 -32.50 -45.71
C LEU A 295 -21.55 -33.18 -45.53
N GLN A 296 -22.53 -32.45 -45.00
CA GLN A 296 -23.89 -32.96 -44.83
C GLN A 296 -24.53 -33.36 -46.18
N ASP A 297 -24.37 -32.51 -47.22
CA ASP A 297 -24.87 -32.80 -48.57
C ASP A 297 -24.20 -34.03 -49.16
N GLN A 298 -22.89 -34.20 -49.01
CA GLN A 298 -22.17 -35.37 -49.48
C GLN A 298 -22.65 -36.67 -48.82
N ILE A 299 -22.84 -36.66 -47.50
CA ILE A 299 -23.33 -37.82 -46.75
C ILE A 299 -24.75 -38.17 -47.20
N THR A 300 -25.63 -37.17 -47.36
CA THR A 300 -27.01 -37.39 -47.84
C THR A 300 -27.06 -37.98 -49.27
N GLN A 301 -26.11 -37.52 -50.13
CA GLN A 301 -26.00 -38.14 -51.51
C GLN A 301 -25.53 -39.57 -51.42
N LEU A 302 -24.55 -39.92 -50.58
CA LEU A 302 -24.08 -41.28 -50.38
C LEU A 302 -25.19 -42.21 -49.86
N GLU A 303 -25.98 -41.74 -48.90
CA GLU A 303 -27.13 -42.47 -48.35
C GLU A 303 -28.20 -42.76 -49.44
N ARG A 304 -28.51 -41.77 -50.27
CA ARG A 304 -29.43 -41.93 -51.40
C ARG A 304 -28.92 -42.99 -52.43
N LEU A 305 -27.62 -42.89 -52.74
CA LEU A 305 -27.01 -43.89 -53.66
C LEU A 305 -27.03 -45.31 -53.09
N SER A 306 -26.70 -45.43 -51.77
CA SER A 306 -26.75 -46.70 -51.04
C SER A 306 -28.18 -47.30 -51.05
N THR A 307 -29.20 -46.47 -50.82
CA THR A 307 -30.62 -46.91 -50.88
C THR A 307 -31.05 -47.32 -52.26
N LEU A 308 -30.62 -46.63 -53.31
CA LEU A 308 -30.87 -47.01 -54.69
C LEU A 308 -30.19 -48.36 -55.09
N GLN A 309 -28.93 -48.55 -54.65
CA GLN A 309 -28.25 -49.84 -54.86
C GLN A 309 -28.95 -50.99 -54.13
N GLN A 310 -29.41 -50.81 -52.91
CA GLN A 310 -30.18 -51.83 -52.19
C GLN A 310 -31.48 -52.19 -52.86
N ARG A 311 -32.21 -51.22 -53.42
CA ARG A 311 -33.41 -51.48 -54.18
C ARG A 311 -33.14 -52.25 -55.50
N PHE A 312 -32.02 -51.91 -56.16
CA PHE A 312 -31.63 -52.58 -57.41
C PHE A 312 -31.17 -54.05 -57.22
N VAL A 313 -30.66 -54.39 -56.03
CA VAL A 313 -30.25 -55.79 -55.71
C VAL A 313 -31.43 -56.62 -55.17
N SER A 314 -32.54 -55.98 -54.72
CA SER A 314 -33.70 -56.69 -54.18
C SER A 314 -34.83 -56.99 -55.23
N ASP A 315 -34.75 -56.43 -56.42
CA ASP A 315 -35.58 -56.75 -57.54
C ASP A 315 -34.87 -57.82 -58.45
#